data_b7c6d1872cae8fe6131fe7726cea8061
#
_entry.id   b7c6d1872cae8fe6131fe7726cea8061
#
_cell.length_a   1.000
_cell.length_b   1.000
_cell.length_c   1.000
_cell.angle_alpha   90.00
_cell.angle_beta   90.00
_cell.angle_gamma   90.00
#
_symmetry.space_group_name_H-M   'P 1'
#
loop_
_entity.id
_entity.type
_entity.pdbx_description
1 polymer ?
#
loop_
_entity_poly.entity_id
_entity_poly.type
_entity_poly.pdbx_seq_one_letter_code
_entity_poly.pdbx_strand_id
1 'polypeptide(L)'
;STQGEDPVLKVFRAKAVILATGAATRLYPSTTPGWMFNIPFCPVCTGSGRAIAYRAGARLVNMEIPNRHAGPKFLARCGKATWIGLYKDPHGRTVGPFVTRPTRELGDITADVWNSVFTDMFKSGKGPVYIDCTETADEDIEYMMWGLVQEGNTAMLDYMKKEGIDVRKHRVEFRQYEPFLIGSRGIEIDQEAET
;
A
#
# COMPACT_ATOMS: atom_id res chain seq x y z
N SER A 1 -11.23 -25.68 -0.36
CA SER A 1 -9.87 -26.14 -0.08
C SER A 1 -9.64 -27.43 -0.84
N THR A 2 -8.59 -27.51 -1.61
CA THR A 2 -8.25 -28.67 -2.47
C THR A 2 -6.97 -29.38 -1.97
N GLN A 3 -6.56 -29.15 -0.73
CA GLN A 3 -5.39 -29.83 -0.17
C GLN A 3 -5.84 -31.14 0.53
N GLY A 4 -5.55 -32.26 -0.09
CA GLY A 4 -5.58 -33.59 0.53
C GLY A 4 -6.89 -34.36 0.50
N GLU A 5 -7.96 -33.83 -0.11
CA GLU A 5 -9.25 -34.51 -0.28
C GLU A 5 -9.76 -34.35 -1.70
N ASP A 6 -10.64 -35.22 -2.12
CA ASP A 6 -11.33 -35.09 -3.41
C ASP A 6 -12.04 -33.72 -3.50
N PRO A 7 -11.93 -33.02 -4.63
CA PRO A 7 -12.50 -31.69 -4.78
C PRO A 7 -14.04 -31.76 -4.71
N VAL A 8 -14.63 -31.06 -3.75
CA VAL A 8 -16.07 -30.99 -3.55
C VAL A 8 -16.58 -29.60 -3.97
N LEU A 9 -17.54 -29.57 -4.90
CA LEU A 9 -18.26 -28.35 -5.23
C LEU A 9 -19.44 -28.16 -4.27
N LYS A 10 -19.38 -27.10 -3.45
CA LYS A 10 -20.49 -26.71 -2.57
C LYS A 10 -21.24 -25.55 -3.20
N VAL A 11 -22.54 -25.71 -3.39
CA VAL A 11 -23.43 -24.67 -3.92
C VAL A 11 -24.25 -24.07 -2.78
N PHE A 12 -24.15 -22.77 -2.59
CA PHE A 12 -24.94 -22.03 -1.61
C PHE A 12 -25.99 -21.19 -2.33
N ARG A 13 -27.25 -21.28 -1.88
CA ARG A 13 -28.33 -20.38 -2.31
C ARG A 13 -28.54 -19.33 -1.26
N ALA A 14 -28.39 -18.07 -1.64
CA ALA A 14 -28.55 -16.93 -0.74
C ALA A 14 -29.37 -15.83 -1.42
N LYS A 15 -30.01 -14.98 -0.62
CA LYS A 15 -30.75 -13.81 -1.13
C LYS A 15 -29.82 -12.70 -1.58
N ALA A 16 -28.64 -12.61 -0.96
CA ALA A 16 -27.58 -11.67 -1.30
C ALA A 16 -26.20 -12.30 -1.06
N VAL A 17 -25.20 -11.80 -1.76
CA VAL A 17 -23.79 -12.22 -1.61
C VAL A 17 -22.95 -10.98 -1.41
N ILE A 18 -22.15 -10.96 -0.35
CA ILE A 18 -21.19 -9.88 -0.08
C ILE A 18 -19.82 -10.29 -0.63
N LEU A 19 -19.29 -9.50 -1.56
CA LEU A 19 -17.96 -9.70 -2.12
C LEU A 19 -16.94 -8.85 -1.35
N ALA A 20 -16.04 -9.50 -0.59
CA ALA A 20 -14.98 -8.87 0.17
C ALA A 20 -13.61 -9.49 -0.16
N THR A 21 -13.28 -9.56 -1.44
CA THR A 21 -12.14 -10.33 -1.99
C THR A 21 -10.83 -9.55 -2.09
N GLY A 22 -10.79 -8.33 -1.56
CA GLY A 22 -9.58 -7.52 -1.45
C GLY A 22 -9.08 -6.92 -2.77
N ALA A 23 -7.81 -6.55 -2.79
CA ALA A 23 -7.14 -5.88 -3.91
C ALA A 23 -6.83 -6.83 -5.08
N ALA A 24 -6.38 -6.26 -6.21
CA ALA A 24 -5.74 -7.00 -7.29
C ALA A 24 -4.34 -6.42 -7.53
N THR A 25 -3.32 -7.22 -7.34
CA THR A 25 -1.92 -6.76 -7.29
C THR A 25 -1.11 -7.06 -8.54
N ARG A 26 -1.62 -7.87 -9.46
CA ARG A 26 -0.90 -8.30 -10.66
C ARG A 26 -1.68 -8.03 -11.95
N LEU A 27 -2.53 -7.03 -11.91
CA LEU A 27 -3.41 -6.70 -13.03
C LEU A 27 -2.70 -5.83 -14.08
N TYR A 28 -1.79 -4.96 -13.63
CA TYR A 28 -1.11 -4.00 -14.51
C TYR A 28 0.30 -4.45 -14.85
N PRO A 29 0.82 -4.00 -16.02
CA PRO A 29 2.23 -4.18 -16.32
C PRO A 29 3.11 -3.59 -15.22
N SER A 30 4.13 -4.34 -14.85
CA SER A 30 5.14 -3.87 -13.90
C SER A 30 6.00 -2.76 -14.51
N THR A 31 6.31 -1.73 -13.72
CA THR A 31 7.28 -0.71 -14.11
C THR A 31 8.71 -1.21 -13.95
N THR A 32 8.91 -2.29 -13.19
CA THR A 32 10.21 -2.92 -12.99
C THR A 32 10.09 -4.41 -13.37
N PRO A 33 10.37 -4.78 -14.61
CA PRO A 33 10.28 -6.17 -15.07
C PRO A 33 11.09 -7.12 -14.18
N GLY A 34 10.47 -8.25 -13.79
CA GLY A 34 11.12 -9.28 -12.99
C GLY A 34 11.09 -9.03 -11.47
N TRP A 35 10.63 -7.91 -11.00
CA TRP A 35 10.52 -7.63 -9.56
C TRP A 35 9.19 -8.09 -8.99
N MET A 36 9.11 -9.36 -8.64
CA MET A 36 7.94 -9.94 -7.96
C MET A 36 7.73 -9.38 -6.55
N PHE A 37 8.73 -8.74 -5.97
CA PHE A 37 8.75 -8.33 -4.57
C PHE A 37 8.37 -6.87 -4.34
N ASN A 38 8.22 -6.07 -5.38
CA ASN A 38 7.83 -4.67 -5.28
C ASN A 38 6.29 -4.48 -5.37
N ILE A 39 5.54 -5.40 -4.79
CA ILE A 39 4.09 -5.42 -4.78
C ILE A 39 3.61 -5.11 -3.36
N PRO A 40 2.74 -4.09 -3.15
CA PRO A 40 2.33 -3.65 -1.81
C PRO A 40 1.45 -4.65 -1.06
N PHE A 41 0.84 -5.61 -1.77
CA PHE A 41 -0.05 -6.62 -1.20
C PHE A 41 0.36 -8.04 -1.61
N CYS A 42 -0.34 -9.01 -1.04
CA CYS A 42 -0.09 -10.42 -1.33
C CYS A 42 -0.20 -10.71 -2.84
N PRO A 43 0.83 -11.31 -3.46
CA PRO A 43 0.83 -11.58 -4.91
C PRO A 43 -0.23 -12.59 -5.38
N VAL A 44 -0.86 -13.31 -4.46
CA VAL A 44 -2.01 -14.19 -4.78
C VAL A 44 -3.35 -13.45 -4.82
N CYS A 45 -3.38 -12.16 -4.54
CA CYS A 45 -4.54 -11.30 -4.75
C CYS A 45 -4.71 -11.00 -6.25
N THR A 46 -5.24 -11.93 -6.99
CA THR A 46 -5.30 -11.92 -8.47
C THR A 46 -6.50 -11.16 -9.04
N GLY A 47 -7.42 -10.67 -8.18
CA GLY A 47 -8.65 -10.01 -8.63
C GLY A 47 -9.77 -10.95 -9.04
N SER A 48 -9.70 -12.22 -8.66
CA SER A 48 -10.71 -13.25 -9.01
C SER A 48 -12.13 -12.86 -8.61
N GLY A 49 -12.34 -12.17 -7.49
CA GLY A 49 -13.65 -11.68 -7.08
C GLY A 49 -14.27 -10.71 -8.10
N ARG A 50 -13.47 -9.79 -8.65
CA ARG A 50 -13.92 -8.87 -9.70
C ARG A 50 -14.27 -9.63 -10.99
N ALA A 51 -13.47 -10.62 -11.34
CA ALA A 51 -13.73 -11.46 -12.50
C ALA A 51 -15.02 -12.27 -12.35
N ILE A 52 -15.29 -12.79 -11.16
CA ILE A 52 -16.53 -13.51 -10.86
C ILE A 52 -17.74 -12.57 -10.96
N ALA A 53 -17.66 -11.39 -10.34
CA ALA A 53 -18.72 -10.39 -10.41
C ALA A 53 -19.00 -9.94 -11.86
N TYR A 54 -17.97 -9.65 -12.64
CA TYR A 54 -18.10 -9.29 -14.05
C TYR A 54 -18.79 -10.39 -14.87
N ARG A 55 -18.41 -11.64 -14.65
CA ARG A 55 -19.06 -12.79 -15.31
C ARG A 55 -20.51 -13.00 -14.87
N ALA A 56 -20.85 -12.54 -13.67
CA ALA A 56 -22.22 -12.54 -13.16
C ALA A 56 -23.08 -11.35 -13.67
N GLY A 57 -22.47 -10.42 -14.43
CA GLY A 57 -23.16 -9.29 -15.03
C GLY A 57 -22.87 -7.93 -14.38
N ALA A 58 -22.09 -7.89 -13.31
CA ALA A 58 -21.70 -6.63 -12.68
C ALA A 58 -20.81 -5.78 -13.61
N ARG A 59 -20.98 -4.47 -13.56
CA ARG A 59 -20.13 -3.53 -14.31
C ARG A 59 -18.84 -3.26 -13.53
N LEU A 60 -17.76 -2.98 -14.27
CA LEU A 60 -16.48 -2.58 -13.71
C LEU A 60 -16.20 -1.13 -14.06
N VAL A 61 -15.65 -0.37 -13.09
CA VAL A 61 -15.33 1.04 -13.24
C VAL A 61 -13.87 1.32 -12.87
N ASN A 62 -13.30 2.34 -13.50
CA ASN A 62 -11.95 2.87 -13.22
C ASN A 62 -10.84 1.79 -13.26
N MET A 63 -11.02 0.75 -14.04
CA MET A 63 -10.06 -0.36 -14.14
C MET A 63 -8.73 0.09 -14.77
N GLU A 64 -8.74 1.14 -15.55
CA GLU A 64 -7.57 1.74 -16.21
C GLU A 64 -6.74 2.63 -15.28
N ILE A 65 -7.24 2.95 -14.09
CA ILE A 65 -6.58 3.84 -13.16
C ILE A 65 -5.90 3.03 -12.04
N PRO A 66 -4.61 2.72 -12.15
CA PRO A 66 -3.91 2.00 -11.10
C PRO A 66 -3.66 2.90 -9.88
N ASN A 67 -3.70 2.30 -8.70
CA ASN A 67 -3.13 2.92 -7.52
C ASN A 67 -1.64 2.61 -7.41
N ARG A 68 -0.93 3.51 -6.77
CA ARG A 68 0.46 3.31 -6.40
C ARG A 68 0.66 3.82 -4.98
N HIS A 69 1.35 3.03 -4.16
CA HIS A 69 1.78 3.45 -2.83
C HIS A 69 3.29 3.65 -2.81
N ALA A 70 3.75 4.45 -1.88
CA ALA A 70 5.16 4.49 -1.52
C ALA A 70 5.35 3.80 -0.17
N GLY A 71 6.56 3.31 0.06
CA GLY A 71 6.98 2.70 1.31
C GLY A 71 8.48 2.46 1.34
N PRO A 72 9.01 1.91 2.43
CA PRO A 72 10.42 1.63 2.57
C PRO A 72 10.96 0.79 1.41
N LYS A 73 12.04 1.22 0.84
CA LYS A 73 12.70 0.60 -0.32
C LYS A 73 13.10 -0.86 -0.10
N PHE A 74 13.38 -1.24 1.13
CA PHE A 74 13.89 -2.56 1.50
C PHE A 74 12.79 -3.59 1.76
N LEU A 75 11.52 -3.21 1.72
CA LEU A 75 10.43 -4.13 1.95
C LEU A 75 9.31 -3.92 0.93
N ALA A 76 9.04 -4.97 0.20
CA ALA A 76 8.03 -4.98 -0.85
C ALA A 76 6.59 -5.05 -0.33
N ARG A 77 6.39 -5.41 0.92
CA ARG A 77 5.09 -5.59 1.53
C ARG A 77 4.91 -4.65 2.70
N CYS A 78 4.69 -3.40 2.40
CA CYS A 78 4.04 -2.52 3.35
C CYS A 78 2.62 -2.36 2.87
N GLY A 79 1.67 -2.82 3.64
CA GLY A 79 0.32 -2.33 3.50
C GLY A 79 0.31 -0.81 3.65
N LYS A 80 -0.86 -0.26 3.71
CA LYS A 80 -1.09 1.13 4.07
C LYS A 80 -0.52 1.34 5.48
N ALA A 81 0.75 1.73 5.56
CA ALA A 81 1.44 1.84 6.82
C ALA A 81 1.37 3.27 7.32
N THR A 82 0.93 3.44 8.53
CA THR A 82 0.94 4.72 9.22
C THR A 82 2.38 5.12 9.52
N TRP A 83 2.91 6.05 8.74
CA TRP A 83 4.22 6.64 9.00
C TRP A 83 4.06 8.08 9.45
N ILE A 84 4.65 8.41 10.60
CA ILE A 84 4.63 9.75 11.16
C ILE A 84 6.02 10.36 11.01
N GLY A 85 6.18 11.23 10.00
CA GLY A 85 7.45 11.82 9.67
C GLY A 85 7.31 12.84 8.53
N LEU A 86 8.43 13.41 8.12
CA LEU A 86 8.48 14.34 6.99
C LEU A 86 9.15 13.68 5.78
N TYR A 87 8.57 13.85 4.60
CA TYR A 87 9.27 13.49 3.38
C TYR A 87 10.37 14.52 3.10
N LYS A 88 11.59 14.03 2.94
CA LYS A 88 12.77 14.87 2.68
C LYS A 88 13.54 14.40 1.45
N ASP A 89 14.17 15.33 0.77
CA ASP A 89 15.13 15.05 -0.31
C ASP A 89 16.49 14.61 0.24
N PRO A 90 17.46 14.21 -0.61
CA PRO A 90 18.81 13.84 -0.15
C PRO A 90 19.52 14.93 0.66
N HIS A 91 19.17 16.20 0.45
CA HIS A 91 19.75 17.35 1.14
C HIS A 91 19.01 17.70 2.44
N GLY A 92 17.99 16.93 2.82
CA GLY A 92 17.21 17.16 4.03
C GLY A 92 16.12 18.22 3.91
N ARG A 93 15.85 18.72 2.72
CA ARG A 93 14.76 19.68 2.50
C ARG A 93 13.43 18.94 2.40
N THR A 94 12.40 19.47 3.06
CA THR A 94 11.06 18.89 3.00
C THR A 94 10.53 18.96 1.57
N VAL A 95 9.96 17.83 1.11
CA VAL A 95 9.33 17.70 -0.18
C VAL A 95 7.84 17.43 0.01
N GLY A 96 7.02 18.11 -0.76
CA GLY A 96 5.58 18.03 -0.68
C GLY A 96 4.94 19.13 0.17
N PRO A 97 3.71 19.55 -0.18
CA PRO A 97 3.12 20.77 0.39
C PRO A 97 2.35 20.57 1.70
N PHE A 98 2.10 19.32 2.17
CA PHE A 98 1.04 19.14 3.15
C PHE A 98 1.52 18.81 4.56
N VAL A 99 2.65 18.14 4.73
CA VAL A 99 3.16 17.81 6.07
C VAL A 99 4.26 18.78 6.44
N THR A 100 3.97 19.65 7.38
CA THR A 100 4.92 20.64 7.91
C THR A 100 5.42 20.26 9.30
N ARG A 101 4.78 19.31 9.97
CA ARG A 101 5.13 18.81 11.30
C ARG A 101 4.94 17.30 11.37
N PRO A 102 5.88 16.55 11.91
CA PRO A 102 5.78 15.11 12.06
C PRO A 102 4.98 14.75 13.32
N THR A 103 3.67 14.98 13.29
CA THR A 103 2.75 14.67 14.40
C THR A 103 1.70 13.67 13.95
N ARG A 104 1.09 12.99 14.91
CA ARG A 104 0.00 12.04 14.71
C ARG A 104 -1.18 12.63 13.93
N GLU A 105 -1.48 13.89 14.16
CA GLU A 105 -2.58 14.59 13.49
C GLU A 105 -2.30 14.86 12.00
N LEU A 106 -1.04 15.02 11.64
CA LEU A 106 -0.60 15.38 10.29
C LEU A 106 0.17 14.25 9.58
N GLY A 107 0.56 13.22 10.31
CA GLY A 107 1.49 12.19 9.84
C GLY A 107 0.89 11.12 8.94
N ASP A 108 -0.41 10.87 9.03
CA ASP A 108 -1.08 9.84 8.22
C ASP A 108 -1.49 10.36 6.82
N ILE A 109 -0.65 11.15 6.22
CA ILE A 109 -0.78 11.41 4.81
C ILE A 109 -0.18 10.22 4.09
N THR A 110 -1.04 9.30 3.77
CA THR A 110 -0.66 8.11 3.02
C THR A 110 -0.02 8.54 1.71
N ALA A 111 0.98 7.80 1.30
CA ALA A 111 1.67 7.97 0.04
C ALA A 111 0.74 8.02 -1.20
N ASP A 112 -0.52 7.68 -1.05
CA ASP A 112 -1.56 7.82 -2.07
C ASP A 112 -1.78 9.25 -2.53
N VAL A 113 -1.74 10.18 -1.60
CA VAL A 113 -1.96 11.61 -1.88
C VAL A 113 -0.73 12.23 -2.56
N TRP A 114 0.44 11.58 -2.41
CA TRP A 114 1.73 12.13 -2.80
C TRP A 114 2.41 11.41 -3.95
N ASN A 115 1.69 10.61 -4.70
CA ASN A 115 2.23 9.90 -5.85
C ASN A 115 3.03 10.80 -6.81
N SER A 116 2.59 12.03 -7.00
CA SER A 116 3.29 13.01 -7.82
C SER A 116 4.68 13.34 -7.30
N VAL A 117 4.84 13.50 -5.98
CA VAL A 117 6.13 13.83 -5.37
C VAL A 117 7.20 12.78 -5.71
N PHE A 118 6.89 11.49 -5.54
CA PHE A 118 7.84 10.42 -5.86
C PHE A 118 8.18 10.37 -7.35
N THR A 119 7.16 10.51 -8.20
CA THR A 119 7.33 10.51 -9.65
C THR A 119 8.16 11.71 -10.10
N ASP A 120 7.84 12.89 -9.62
CA ASP A 120 8.51 14.13 -10.00
C ASP A 120 9.95 14.18 -9.50
N MET A 121 10.20 13.74 -8.26
CA MET A 121 11.54 13.63 -7.70
C MET A 121 12.40 12.62 -8.47
N PHE A 122 11.81 11.48 -8.85
CA PHE A 122 12.51 10.48 -9.65
C PHE A 122 12.83 10.99 -11.06
N LYS A 123 11.84 11.53 -11.76
CA LYS A 123 11.99 12.03 -13.14
C LYS A 123 12.94 13.23 -13.24
N SER A 124 12.95 14.10 -12.25
CA SER A 124 13.82 15.27 -12.20
C SER A 124 15.25 14.96 -11.75
N GLY A 125 15.56 13.73 -11.37
CA GLY A 125 16.86 13.34 -10.82
C GLY A 125 17.15 13.94 -9.42
N LYS A 126 16.16 14.49 -8.75
CA LYS A 126 16.30 15.10 -7.40
C LYS A 126 16.06 14.11 -6.25
N GLY A 127 15.61 12.89 -6.59
CA GLY A 127 15.45 11.83 -5.60
C GLY A 127 16.78 11.25 -5.11
N PRO A 128 16.76 10.26 -4.21
CA PRO A 128 15.56 9.60 -3.65
C PRO A 128 14.78 10.46 -2.65
N VAL A 129 13.59 9.97 -2.23
CA VAL A 129 12.79 10.57 -1.16
C VAL A 129 12.94 9.73 0.09
N TYR A 130 13.07 10.39 1.22
CA TYR A 130 13.19 9.75 2.53
C TYR A 130 12.01 10.12 3.41
N ILE A 131 11.54 9.17 4.23
CA ILE A 131 10.77 9.52 5.41
C ILE A 131 11.75 9.83 6.55
N ASP A 132 11.58 10.97 7.18
CA ASP A 132 12.39 11.44 8.30
C ASP A 132 11.51 11.58 9.53
N CYS A 133 11.71 10.70 10.50
CA CYS A 133 11.00 10.70 11.77
C CYS A 133 11.88 11.24 12.92
N THR A 134 13.06 11.81 12.65
CA THR A 134 14.01 12.22 13.69
C THR A 134 13.51 13.36 14.57
N GLU A 135 12.57 14.15 14.07
CA GLU A 135 11.91 15.24 14.81
C GLU A 135 10.53 14.84 15.36
N THR A 136 10.12 13.58 15.19
CA THR A 136 8.83 13.07 15.67
C THR A 136 8.95 12.78 17.18
N ALA A 137 7.94 13.17 17.95
CA ALA A 137 7.88 12.91 19.39
C ALA A 137 7.88 11.40 19.67
N ASP A 138 8.48 10.99 20.77
CA ASP A 138 8.60 9.56 21.12
C ASP A 138 7.25 8.87 21.24
N GLU A 139 6.24 9.53 21.79
CA GLU A 139 4.88 8.99 21.88
C GLU A 139 4.22 8.75 20.52
N ASP A 140 4.54 9.58 19.53
CA ASP A 140 4.07 9.41 18.15
C ASP A 140 4.84 8.31 17.43
N ILE A 141 6.13 8.14 17.71
CA ILE A 141 6.92 6.99 17.25
C ILE A 141 6.36 5.67 17.82
N GLU A 142 6.05 5.62 19.10
CA GLU A 142 5.46 4.43 19.72
C GLU A 142 4.10 4.08 19.12
N TYR A 143 3.26 5.08 18.90
CA TYR A 143 1.98 4.90 18.21
C TYR A 143 2.18 4.39 16.79
N MET A 144 3.10 4.96 16.03
CA MET A 144 3.45 4.52 14.69
C MET A 144 3.91 3.05 14.68
N MET A 145 4.81 2.68 15.58
CA MET A 145 5.30 1.30 15.69
C MET A 145 4.19 0.33 16.06
N TRP A 146 3.31 0.71 16.99
CA TRP A 146 2.12 -0.08 17.31
C TRP A 146 1.20 -0.24 16.08
N GLY A 147 0.90 0.84 15.37
CA GLY A 147 0.10 0.82 14.15
C GLY A 147 0.66 -0.09 13.08
N LEU A 148 1.97 -0.01 12.84
CA LEU A 148 2.66 -0.89 11.89
C LEU A 148 2.52 -2.39 12.24
N VAL A 149 2.54 -2.74 13.53
CA VAL A 149 2.26 -4.12 13.97
C VAL A 149 0.82 -4.52 13.66
N GLN A 150 -0.15 -3.66 13.98
CA GLN A 150 -1.57 -3.93 13.71
C GLN A 150 -1.87 -4.10 12.22
N GLU A 151 -1.14 -3.41 11.37
CA GLU A 151 -1.23 -3.53 9.92
C GLU A 151 -0.50 -4.75 9.33
N GLY A 152 0.11 -5.58 10.18
CA GLY A 152 0.81 -6.81 9.77
C GLY A 152 2.23 -6.57 9.21
N ASN A 153 2.86 -5.44 9.54
CA ASN A 153 4.20 -5.09 9.09
C ASN A 153 5.34 -5.61 10.01
N THR A 154 5.09 -6.66 10.78
CA THR A 154 6.06 -7.23 11.72
C THR A 154 7.37 -7.63 11.04
N ALA A 155 7.31 -8.25 9.87
CA ALA A 155 8.51 -8.63 9.12
C ALA A 155 9.39 -7.42 8.73
N MET A 156 8.76 -6.27 8.47
CA MET A 156 9.49 -5.02 8.21
C MET A 156 10.18 -4.53 9.47
N LEU A 157 9.50 -4.55 10.59
CA LEU A 157 10.07 -4.12 11.87
C LEU A 157 11.22 -5.03 12.32
N ASP A 158 11.09 -6.34 12.12
CA ASP A 158 12.16 -7.31 12.39
C ASP A 158 13.37 -7.07 11.49
N TYR A 159 13.15 -6.78 10.22
CA TYR A 159 14.21 -6.40 9.30
C TYR A 159 14.92 -5.12 9.76
N MET A 160 14.18 -4.07 10.07
CA MET A 160 14.75 -2.81 10.56
C MET A 160 15.59 -3.01 11.81
N LYS A 161 15.08 -3.80 12.76
CA LYS A 161 15.80 -4.16 13.98
C LYS A 161 17.09 -4.91 13.69
N LYS A 162 17.05 -5.90 12.79
CA LYS A 162 18.21 -6.72 12.39
C LYS A 162 19.29 -5.85 11.72
N GLU A 163 18.89 -4.92 10.87
CA GLU A 163 19.80 -4.03 10.14
C GLU A 163 20.21 -2.78 10.95
N GLY A 164 19.76 -2.67 12.20
CA GLY A 164 20.07 -1.53 13.06
C GLY A 164 19.43 -0.21 12.60
N ILE A 165 18.32 -0.28 11.87
CA ILE A 165 17.59 0.90 11.40
C ILE A 165 16.69 1.41 12.53
N ASP A 166 17.07 2.51 13.14
CA ASP A 166 16.28 3.24 14.13
C ASP A 166 15.71 4.51 13.51
N VAL A 167 14.39 4.58 13.39
CA VAL A 167 13.70 5.75 12.78
C VAL A 167 13.89 7.05 13.55
N ARG A 168 14.29 6.98 14.83
CA ARG A 168 14.65 8.15 15.62
C ARG A 168 15.99 8.78 15.23
N LYS A 169 16.79 8.02 14.47
CA LYS A 169 18.16 8.41 14.11
C LYS A 169 18.43 8.39 12.61
N HIS A 170 17.69 7.55 11.91
CA HIS A 170 17.94 7.28 10.50
C HIS A 170 16.74 7.65 9.65
N ARG A 171 17.00 8.37 8.56
CA ARG A 171 16.02 8.55 7.50
C ARG A 171 15.89 7.26 6.71
N VAL A 172 14.65 6.88 6.37
CA VAL A 172 14.35 5.66 5.61
C VAL A 172 14.01 6.04 4.18
N GLU A 173 14.76 5.52 3.22
CA GLU A 173 14.45 5.74 1.81
C GLU A 173 13.12 5.08 1.44
N PHE A 174 12.21 5.88 0.88
CA PHE A 174 10.93 5.43 0.35
C PHE A 174 10.98 5.35 -1.16
N ARG A 175 10.27 4.37 -1.71
CA ARG A 175 10.03 4.20 -3.13
C ARG A 175 8.57 3.99 -3.43
N GLN A 176 8.17 4.37 -4.63
CA GLN A 176 6.87 4.03 -5.15
C GLN A 176 6.85 2.56 -5.54
N TYR A 177 5.82 1.83 -5.09
CA TYR A 177 5.61 0.44 -5.45
C TYR A 177 4.97 0.26 -6.82
N GLU A 178 4.93 -0.99 -7.28
CA GLU A 178 4.25 -1.37 -8.51
C GLU A 178 2.74 -1.09 -8.44
N PRO A 179 2.13 -0.78 -9.59
CA PRO A 179 0.71 -0.46 -9.63
C PRO A 179 -0.18 -1.64 -9.25
N PHE A 180 -1.25 -1.36 -8.56
CA PHE A 180 -2.25 -2.33 -8.12
C PHE A 180 -3.65 -1.71 -8.12
N LEU A 181 -4.68 -2.53 -7.91
CA LEU A 181 -6.07 -2.09 -7.92
C LEU A 181 -6.68 -2.18 -6.52
N ILE A 182 -7.07 -1.05 -5.97
CA ILE A 182 -7.75 -0.91 -4.67
C ILE A 182 -8.60 0.36 -4.63
N GLY A 183 -9.46 0.47 -3.64
CA GLY A 183 -10.30 1.65 -3.39
C GLY A 183 -11.48 1.72 -4.35
N SER A 184 -11.82 2.92 -4.81
CA SER A 184 -12.96 3.22 -5.69
C SER A 184 -12.82 2.71 -7.12
N ARG A 185 -12.21 1.53 -7.30
CA ARG A 185 -11.92 0.89 -8.58
C ARG A 185 -12.33 -0.56 -8.57
N GLY A 186 -13.00 -1.02 -9.59
CA GLY A 186 -13.43 -2.39 -9.72
C GLY A 186 -14.93 -2.52 -9.96
N ILE A 187 -15.66 -3.21 -9.09
CA ILE A 187 -17.08 -3.40 -9.23
C ILE A 187 -17.81 -2.07 -8.99
N GLU A 188 -18.65 -1.66 -9.94
CA GLU A 188 -19.55 -0.53 -9.78
C GLU A 188 -20.64 -0.90 -8.77
N ILE A 189 -20.88 -0.01 -7.82
CA ILE A 189 -21.93 -0.14 -6.83
C ILE A 189 -22.73 1.17 -6.77
N ASP A 190 -23.99 1.08 -6.40
CA ASP A 190 -24.84 2.23 -6.10
C ASP A 190 -24.66 2.72 -4.64
N GLN A 191 -25.55 3.61 -4.18
CA GLN A 191 -25.52 4.16 -2.83
C GLN A 191 -25.87 3.14 -1.76
N GLU A 192 -26.60 2.11 -2.12
CA GLU A 192 -27.00 0.98 -1.27
C GLU A 192 -25.93 -0.13 -1.26
N ALA A 193 -24.80 0.07 -1.97
CA ALA A 193 -23.71 -0.90 -2.17
C ALA A 193 -24.14 -2.15 -2.96
N GLU A 194 -25.12 -2.00 -3.85
CA GLU A 194 -25.59 -3.04 -4.77
C GLU A 194 -24.97 -2.87 -6.16
N THR A 195 -24.96 -3.96 -6.96
CA THR A 195 -24.38 -4.00 -8.31
C THR A 195 -25.34 -4.62 -9.32
#